data_6abae81ab642f0bd7bdee992329f466a
#
_entry.id   6abae81ab642f0bd7bdee992329f466a
#
_cell.length_a   1.000
_cell.length_b   1.000
_cell.length_c   1.000
_cell.angle_alpha   90.00
_cell.angle_beta   90.00
_cell.angle_gamma   90.00
#
_symmetry.space_group_name_H-M   'P 1'
#
loop_
_entity.id
_entity.type
_entity.pdbx_description
1 polymer ?
#
loop_
_entity_poly.entity_id
_entity_poly.type
_entity_poly.pdbx_seq_one_letter_code
_entity_poly.pdbx_strand_id
1 'polypeptide(L)'
;MVVVPAIIEGVAMGVAALPFVLHRWDMYRWDRDHRQHHTPKGTDHSERLTVLLPVWNEAKVIEKKLDNLAEQNQAMHLLVVDSASTDSTLELLNGWISRHPSTFASVEILRMEQRQGKTAAVVKALQHLGQHADGLICMTDADAMLERGCLQRLMQWFADPMIGAVGAVPNRVGGRKDEVLHRAAWEAMRLAESMVDSTPFLEGSCMMWRPSCLAIDDLHTGANADDAQIATSVRCQGWRAVADPLATFIDVAPSTVEGQRRQKLRRAQGLQRLLTRMRKRAAGRRQGVFGRIFRRQHHFHVIAPLAITVATASALLRWGFIGLYGWPATFTLANSLHLGFSVAEAVCLVLWWRNRSGRSNGPLSLVGQWLISMEVLARSLITTARGHSLHQWEQHTDVRERVVELEV
;
A
#
# COMPACT_ATOMS: atom_id res chain seq x y z
N MET A 1 -4.56 6.87 42.83
CA MET A 1 -5.14 7.44 41.58
C MET A 1 -4.25 7.18 40.35
N VAL A 2 -2.92 7.25 40.43
CA VAL A 2 -1.96 7.11 39.32
C VAL A 2 -1.88 5.66 38.77
N VAL A 3 -2.16 4.65 39.58
CA VAL A 3 -2.00 3.22 39.23
C VAL A 3 -2.96 2.77 38.12
N VAL A 4 -4.22 3.20 38.16
CA VAL A 4 -5.21 2.79 37.14
C VAL A 4 -4.85 3.29 35.75
N PRO A 5 -4.53 4.59 35.53
CA PRO A 5 -4.03 5.04 34.22
C PRO A 5 -2.77 4.31 33.77
N ALA A 6 -1.80 4.03 34.66
CA ALA A 6 -0.59 3.29 34.30
C ALA A 6 -0.87 1.85 33.82
N ILE A 7 -1.83 1.14 34.46
CA ILE A 7 -2.25 -0.19 34.02
C ILE A 7 -2.91 -0.12 32.63
N ILE A 8 -3.84 0.83 32.43
CA ILE A 8 -4.51 1.01 31.13
C ILE A 8 -3.47 1.32 30.04
N GLU A 9 -2.53 2.19 30.32
CA GLU A 9 -1.44 2.55 29.42
C GLU A 9 -0.60 1.31 29.04
N GLY A 10 -0.12 0.54 30.05
CA GLY A 10 0.67 -0.66 29.81
C GLY A 10 -0.07 -1.73 29.02
N VAL A 11 -1.35 -1.97 29.34
CA VAL A 11 -2.20 -2.90 28.58
C VAL A 11 -2.38 -2.42 27.14
N ALA A 12 -2.68 -1.13 26.93
CA ALA A 12 -2.88 -0.56 25.60
C ALA A 12 -1.60 -0.61 24.77
N MET A 13 -0.42 -0.32 25.35
CA MET A 13 0.87 -0.48 24.68
C MET A 13 1.16 -1.94 24.33
N GLY A 14 0.87 -2.88 25.23
CA GLY A 14 0.98 -4.32 24.96
C GLY A 14 0.07 -4.75 23.81
N VAL A 15 -1.18 -4.30 23.80
CA VAL A 15 -2.12 -4.54 22.69
C VAL A 15 -1.58 -4.00 21.38
N ALA A 16 -0.99 -2.80 21.36
CA ALA A 16 -0.45 -2.20 20.15
C ALA A 16 0.79 -2.93 19.63
N ALA A 17 1.75 -3.26 20.51
CA ALA A 17 3.09 -3.71 20.11
C ALA A 17 3.21 -5.24 19.92
N LEU A 18 2.57 -6.05 20.79
CA LEU A 18 2.77 -7.50 20.80
C LEU A 18 2.47 -8.19 19.47
N PRO A 19 1.35 -7.92 18.77
CA PRO A 19 1.07 -8.54 17.49
C PRO A 19 2.09 -8.16 16.41
N PHE A 20 2.69 -6.96 16.50
CA PHE A 20 3.74 -6.53 15.59
C PHE A 20 5.04 -7.33 15.82
N VAL A 21 5.45 -7.53 17.08
CA VAL A 21 6.62 -8.36 17.42
C VAL A 21 6.42 -9.80 16.96
N LEU A 22 5.25 -10.37 17.22
CA LEU A 22 4.90 -11.73 16.79
C LEU A 22 4.90 -11.87 15.25
N HIS A 23 4.43 -10.85 14.54
CA HIS A 23 4.46 -10.87 13.08
C HIS A 23 5.88 -10.77 12.53
N ARG A 24 6.74 -9.94 13.13
CA ARG A 24 8.16 -9.86 12.77
C ARG A 24 8.88 -11.21 12.96
N TRP A 25 8.55 -11.93 14.02
CA TRP A 25 9.07 -13.26 14.25
C TRP A 25 8.60 -14.26 13.18
N ASP A 26 7.31 -14.26 12.85
CA ASP A 26 6.77 -15.09 11.77
C ASP A 26 7.44 -14.74 10.42
N MET A 27 7.61 -13.46 10.09
CA MET A 27 8.28 -13.03 8.87
C MET A 27 9.71 -13.57 8.76
N TYR A 28 10.49 -13.50 9.84
CA TYR A 28 11.85 -14.04 9.86
C TYR A 28 11.86 -15.55 9.55
N ARG A 29 10.91 -16.31 10.11
CA ARG A 29 10.75 -17.74 9.83
C ARG A 29 10.34 -17.99 8.39
N TRP A 30 9.34 -17.26 7.89
CA TRP A 30 8.85 -17.41 6.52
C TRP A 30 9.92 -17.10 5.48
N ASP A 31 10.67 -16.03 5.69
CA ASP A 31 11.76 -15.64 4.81
C ASP A 31 12.85 -16.75 4.79
N ARG A 32 13.26 -17.24 5.95
CA ARG A 32 14.26 -18.31 6.06
C ARG A 32 13.79 -19.61 5.38
N ASP A 33 12.52 -19.99 5.59
CA ASP A 33 12.02 -21.30 5.20
C ASP A 33 11.52 -21.34 3.75
N HIS A 34 11.15 -20.21 3.16
CA HIS A 34 10.46 -20.15 1.85
C HIS A 34 11.12 -19.28 0.78
N ARG A 35 12.13 -18.47 1.10
CA ARG A 35 12.76 -17.53 0.15
C ARG A 35 13.21 -18.20 -1.15
N GLN A 36 13.85 -19.38 -1.06
CA GLN A 36 14.39 -20.09 -2.22
C GLN A 36 13.30 -20.63 -3.17
N HIS A 37 12.08 -20.79 -2.68
CA HIS A 37 10.94 -21.32 -3.44
C HIS A 37 10.02 -20.20 -3.97
N HIS A 38 10.31 -18.95 -3.64
CA HIS A 38 9.53 -17.79 -4.09
C HIS A 38 10.05 -17.27 -5.43
N THR A 39 9.83 -18.08 -6.47
CA THR A 39 10.23 -17.78 -7.85
C THR A 39 9.13 -18.25 -8.82
N PRO A 40 9.01 -17.64 -10.02
CA PRO A 40 8.12 -18.14 -11.06
C PRO A 40 8.48 -19.58 -11.43
N LYS A 41 7.46 -20.37 -11.76
CA LYS A 41 7.64 -21.78 -12.19
C LYS A 41 7.88 -21.94 -13.69
N GLY A 42 7.57 -20.91 -14.50
CA GLY A 42 7.74 -20.93 -15.93
C GLY A 42 8.77 -19.92 -16.42
N THR A 43 9.31 -20.16 -17.60
CA THR A 43 10.23 -19.25 -18.28
C THR A 43 9.54 -18.46 -19.39
N ASP A 44 8.42 -18.98 -19.90
CA ASP A 44 7.67 -18.39 -20.99
C ASP A 44 6.17 -18.45 -20.71
N HIS A 45 5.43 -17.42 -21.12
CA HIS A 45 3.99 -17.35 -20.95
C HIS A 45 3.38 -16.62 -22.14
N SER A 46 2.52 -17.30 -22.89
CA SER A 46 1.95 -16.83 -24.15
C SER A 46 0.50 -16.32 -24.02
N GLU A 47 0.01 -16.12 -22.80
CA GLU A 47 -1.37 -15.60 -22.62
C GLU A 47 -1.45 -14.16 -23.14
N ARG A 48 -2.61 -13.82 -23.69
CA ARG A 48 -2.94 -12.45 -24.11
C ARG A 48 -2.80 -11.49 -22.93
N LEU A 49 -2.09 -10.38 -23.13
CA LEU A 49 -1.91 -9.35 -22.13
C LEU A 49 -2.74 -8.12 -22.47
N THR A 50 -3.57 -7.67 -21.55
CA THR A 50 -4.23 -6.37 -21.58
C THR A 50 -3.63 -5.47 -20.52
N VAL A 51 -3.03 -4.35 -20.94
CA VAL A 51 -2.53 -3.32 -20.01
C VAL A 51 -3.63 -2.29 -19.78
N LEU A 52 -4.08 -2.20 -18.54
CA LEU A 52 -5.05 -1.22 -18.06
C LEU A 52 -4.34 0.02 -17.52
N LEU A 53 -4.56 1.16 -18.17
CA LEU A 53 -3.95 2.45 -17.84
C LEU A 53 -5.05 3.46 -17.46
N PRO A 54 -5.39 3.60 -16.17
CA PRO A 54 -6.27 4.66 -15.71
C PRO A 54 -5.54 6.00 -15.74
N VAL A 55 -6.13 7.02 -16.37
CA VAL A 55 -5.54 8.36 -16.49
C VAL A 55 -6.51 9.44 -16.03
N TRP A 56 -5.96 10.51 -15.46
CA TRP A 56 -6.66 11.77 -15.17
C TRP A 56 -5.64 12.90 -15.10
N ASN A 57 -5.71 13.80 -16.10
CA ASN A 57 -4.82 14.96 -16.21
C ASN A 57 -3.32 14.59 -16.19
N GLU A 58 -2.90 13.62 -16.98
CA GLU A 58 -1.54 13.10 -17.05
C GLU A 58 -0.73 13.64 -18.26
N ALA A 59 -1.11 14.81 -18.81
CA ALA A 59 -0.48 15.39 -20.00
C ALA A 59 1.05 15.49 -19.92
N LYS A 60 1.61 15.70 -18.72
CA LYS A 60 3.06 15.80 -18.52
C LYS A 60 3.81 14.49 -18.74
N VAL A 61 3.18 13.34 -18.47
CA VAL A 61 3.87 12.05 -18.41
C VAL A 61 3.32 10.99 -19.37
N ILE A 62 2.18 11.25 -20.01
CA ILE A 62 1.48 10.23 -20.80
C ILE A 62 2.31 9.69 -21.96
N GLU A 63 2.99 10.54 -22.74
CA GLU A 63 3.81 10.11 -23.85
C GLU A 63 5.00 9.27 -23.36
N LYS A 64 5.68 9.72 -22.30
CA LYS A 64 6.78 8.95 -21.68
C LYS A 64 6.30 7.59 -21.16
N LYS A 65 5.07 7.52 -20.61
CA LYS A 65 4.48 6.23 -20.21
C LYS A 65 4.24 5.31 -21.38
N LEU A 66 3.78 5.84 -22.51
CA LEU A 66 3.57 5.03 -23.72
C LEU A 66 4.89 4.53 -24.29
N ASP A 67 5.96 5.35 -24.32
CA ASP A 67 7.30 4.94 -24.68
C ASP A 67 7.80 3.83 -23.75
N ASN A 68 7.64 3.99 -22.45
CA ASN A 68 8.01 2.98 -21.43
C ASN A 68 7.27 1.65 -21.61
N LEU A 69 5.98 1.67 -21.97
CA LEU A 69 5.23 0.46 -22.29
C LEU A 69 5.70 -0.19 -23.60
N ALA A 70 6.03 0.61 -24.60
CA ALA A 70 6.59 0.12 -25.87
C ALA A 70 7.95 -0.59 -25.66
N GLU A 71 8.79 -0.09 -24.76
CA GLU A 71 10.09 -0.66 -24.43
C GLU A 71 10.03 -2.00 -23.68
N GLN A 72 8.85 -2.40 -23.17
CA GLN A 72 8.70 -3.71 -22.52
C GLN A 72 8.82 -4.89 -23.50
N ASN A 73 8.81 -4.64 -24.81
CA ASN A 73 8.92 -5.64 -25.87
C ASN A 73 7.95 -6.82 -25.71
N GLN A 74 6.76 -6.54 -25.18
CA GLN A 74 5.71 -7.51 -24.94
C GLN A 74 4.49 -7.14 -25.79
N ALA A 75 3.98 -8.08 -26.57
CA ALA A 75 2.72 -7.88 -27.28
C ALA A 75 1.59 -7.65 -26.28
N MET A 76 0.91 -6.49 -26.37
CA MET A 76 -0.14 -6.13 -25.43
C MET A 76 -1.27 -5.36 -26.10
N HIS A 77 -2.47 -5.50 -25.54
CA HIS A 77 -3.63 -4.65 -25.79
C HIS A 77 -3.63 -3.53 -24.76
N LEU A 78 -3.65 -2.28 -25.18
CA LEU A 78 -3.69 -1.13 -24.27
C LEU A 78 -5.13 -0.65 -24.09
N LEU A 79 -5.63 -0.73 -22.87
CA LEU A 79 -6.93 -0.21 -22.46
C LEU A 79 -6.72 1.02 -21.57
N VAL A 80 -6.93 2.20 -22.12
CA VAL A 80 -6.85 3.45 -21.36
C VAL A 80 -8.23 3.81 -20.82
N VAL A 81 -8.33 4.15 -19.55
CA VAL A 81 -9.58 4.67 -18.96
C VAL A 81 -9.36 6.10 -18.51
N ASP A 82 -9.89 7.04 -19.28
CA ASP A 82 -9.85 8.46 -18.96
C ASP A 82 -10.95 8.82 -17.95
N SER A 83 -10.53 9.27 -16.78
CA SER A 83 -11.42 9.66 -15.69
C SER A 83 -11.82 11.15 -15.78
N ALA A 84 -12.31 11.57 -16.94
CA ALA A 84 -12.72 12.94 -17.27
C ALA A 84 -11.57 13.96 -17.16
N SER A 85 -10.47 13.72 -17.87
CA SER A 85 -9.37 14.68 -17.99
C SER A 85 -9.80 16.00 -18.61
N THR A 86 -9.25 17.09 -18.10
CA THR A 86 -9.53 18.47 -18.53
C THR A 86 -8.33 19.17 -19.17
N ASP A 87 -7.19 18.48 -19.20
CA ASP A 87 -5.94 18.93 -19.85
C ASP A 87 -5.75 18.24 -21.22
N SER A 88 -4.57 18.39 -21.83
CA SER A 88 -4.23 17.81 -23.13
C SER A 88 -3.90 16.30 -23.10
N THR A 89 -4.21 15.57 -22.02
CA THR A 89 -3.89 14.13 -21.89
C THR A 89 -4.36 13.32 -23.09
N LEU A 90 -5.63 13.46 -23.48
CA LEU A 90 -6.20 12.68 -24.58
C LEU A 90 -5.67 13.11 -25.96
N GLU A 91 -5.37 14.38 -26.13
CA GLU A 91 -4.77 14.91 -27.37
C GLU A 91 -3.37 14.30 -27.56
N LEU A 92 -2.53 14.35 -26.54
CA LEU A 92 -1.18 13.79 -26.56
C LEU A 92 -1.20 12.27 -26.74
N LEU A 93 -2.11 11.56 -26.04
CA LEU A 93 -2.30 10.12 -26.19
C LEU A 93 -2.64 9.75 -27.64
N ASN A 94 -3.64 10.39 -28.26
CA ASN A 94 -4.04 10.12 -29.63
C ASN A 94 -2.94 10.51 -30.63
N GLY A 95 -2.24 11.62 -30.40
CA GLY A 95 -1.10 12.05 -31.19
C GLY A 95 0.04 11.02 -31.18
N TRP A 96 0.37 10.47 -30.00
CA TRP A 96 1.39 9.44 -29.86
C TRP A 96 0.99 8.14 -30.59
N ILE A 97 -0.25 7.66 -30.40
CA ILE A 97 -0.78 6.46 -31.08
C ILE A 97 -0.72 6.61 -32.60
N SER A 98 -1.09 7.78 -33.10
CA SER A 98 -1.05 8.06 -34.55
C SER A 98 0.37 8.02 -35.13
N ARG A 99 1.39 8.41 -34.35
CA ARG A 99 2.80 8.34 -34.75
C ARG A 99 3.37 6.92 -34.64
N HIS A 100 2.76 6.05 -33.83
CA HIS A 100 3.26 4.71 -33.50
C HIS A 100 2.16 3.62 -33.68
N PRO A 101 1.58 3.46 -34.88
CA PRO A 101 0.33 2.68 -35.09
C PRO A 101 0.46 1.17 -34.86
N SER A 102 1.69 0.65 -34.87
CA SER A 102 1.96 -0.81 -34.74
C SER A 102 2.62 -1.19 -33.41
N THR A 103 2.71 -0.28 -32.45
CA THR A 103 3.41 -0.54 -31.18
C THR A 103 2.63 -1.48 -30.29
N PHE A 104 1.31 -1.31 -30.21
CA PHE A 104 0.42 -2.16 -29.43
C PHE A 104 -0.46 -3.02 -30.35
N ALA A 105 -0.81 -4.23 -29.90
CA ALA A 105 -1.70 -5.11 -30.67
C ALA A 105 -3.08 -4.47 -30.90
N SER A 106 -3.58 -3.70 -29.96
CA SER A 106 -4.70 -2.77 -30.10
C SER A 106 -4.65 -1.70 -29.03
N VAL A 107 -5.31 -0.58 -29.30
CA VAL A 107 -5.50 0.50 -28.30
C VAL A 107 -7.00 0.81 -28.23
N GLU A 108 -7.52 0.86 -27.02
CA GLU A 108 -8.90 1.25 -26.76
C GLU A 108 -8.94 2.32 -25.67
N ILE A 109 -9.79 3.33 -25.83
CA ILE A 109 -9.92 4.46 -24.89
C ILE A 109 -11.36 4.52 -24.41
N LEU A 110 -11.56 4.23 -23.12
CA LEU A 110 -12.83 4.41 -22.44
C LEU A 110 -12.87 5.76 -21.73
N ARG A 111 -13.87 6.56 -22.01
CA ARG A 111 -14.08 7.84 -21.32
C ARG A 111 -15.13 7.72 -20.23
N MET A 112 -14.84 8.29 -19.08
CA MET A 112 -15.81 8.50 -18.01
C MET A 112 -16.45 9.90 -18.17
N GLU A 113 -17.74 10.01 -17.89
CA GLU A 113 -18.43 11.32 -17.93
C GLU A 113 -18.01 12.25 -16.79
N GLN A 114 -17.66 11.64 -15.66
CA GLN A 114 -17.28 12.35 -14.44
C GLN A 114 -16.10 11.66 -13.75
N ARG A 115 -15.30 12.46 -13.05
CA ARG A 115 -14.23 11.96 -12.19
C ARG A 115 -14.79 11.24 -10.98
N GLN A 116 -14.57 9.93 -10.88
CA GLN A 116 -15.05 9.09 -9.77
C GLN A 116 -13.90 8.39 -9.01
N GLY A 117 -12.66 8.64 -9.37
CA GLY A 117 -11.46 8.05 -8.76
C GLY A 117 -10.98 6.79 -9.49
N LYS A 118 -9.74 6.35 -9.13
CA LYS A 118 -9.06 5.25 -9.83
C LYS A 118 -9.81 3.93 -9.74
N THR A 119 -10.32 3.56 -8.56
CA THR A 119 -11.08 2.30 -8.40
C THR A 119 -12.31 2.24 -9.31
N ALA A 120 -13.01 3.37 -9.51
CA ALA A 120 -14.15 3.43 -10.41
C ALA A 120 -13.73 3.25 -11.88
N ALA A 121 -12.59 3.83 -12.28
CA ALA A 121 -12.01 3.62 -13.61
C ALA A 121 -11.62 2.16 -13.84
N VAL A 122 -11.02 1.51 -12.86
CA VAL A 122 -10.68 0.07 -12.90
C VAL A 122 -11.94 -0.79 -13.03
N VAL A 123 -12.98 -0.53 -12.23
CA VAL A 123 -14.25 -1.28 -12.29
C VAL A 123 -14.92 -1.08 -13.66
N LYS A 124 -14.92 0.14 -14.20
CA LYS A 124 -15.45 0.40 -15.56
C LYS A 124 -14.72 -0.42 -16.63
N ALA A 125 -13.40 -0.48 -16.56
CA ALA A 125 -12.59 -1.29 -17.48
C ALA A 125 -12.93 -2.78 -17.36
N LEU A 126 -13.03 -3.30 -16.14
CA LEU A 126 -13.35 -4.72 -15.90
C LEU A 126 -14.76 -5.09 -16.37
N GLN A 127 -15.72 -4.20 -16.18
CA GLN A 127 -17.09 -4.39 -16.69
C GLN A 127 -17.13 -4.38 -18.23
N HIS A 128 -16.32 -3.51 -18.86
CA HIS A 128 -16.20 -3.44 -20.31
C HIS A 128 -15.55 -4.70 -20.91
N LEU A 129 -14.46 -5.18 -20.30
CA LEU A 129 -13.78 -6.43 -20.71
C LEU A 129 -14.64 -7.68 -20.46
N GLY A 130 -15.57 -7.62 -19.51
CA GLY A 130 -16.41 -8.74 -19.10
C GLY A 130 -15.71 -9.75 -18.18
N GLN A 131 -16.52 -10.60 -17.52
CA GLN A 131 -16.00 -11.60 -16.56
C GLN A 131 -15.16 -12.72 -17.24
N HIS A 132 -15.28 -12.87 -18.54
CA HIS A 132 -14.61 -13.88 -19.36
C HIS A 132 -13.51 -13.28 -20.23
N ALA A 133 -12.92 -12.13 -19.82
CA ALA A 133 -11.77 -11.59 -20.51
C ALA A 133 -10.65 -12.65 -20.57
N ASP A 134 -10.20 -13.00 -21.77
CA ASP A 134 -9.13 -13.97 -21.97
C ASP A 134 -7.78 -13.36 -21.61
N GLY A 135 -6.91 -14.17 -21.00
CA GLY A 135 -5.54 -13.82 -20.70
C GLY A 135 -5.34 -13.10 -19.38
N LEU A 136 -4.39 -12.19 -19.34
CA LEU A 136 -3.96 -11.46 -18.16
C LEU A 136 -4.30 -9.98 -18.28
N ILE A 137 -4.64 -9.34 -17.16
CA ILE A 137 -4.77 -7.89 -17.04
C ILE A 137 -3.63 -7.36 -16.18
N CYS A 138 -2.88 -6.38 -16.69
CA CYS A 138 -1.86 -5.65 -15.94
C CYS A 138 -2.30 -4.20 -15.77
N MET A 139 -2.53 -3.77 -14.53
CA MET A 139 -2.79 -2.36 -14.21
C MET A 139 -1.46 -1.65 -13.93
N THR A 140 -1.30 -0.44 -14.49
CA THR A 140 -0.16 0.44 -14.19
C THR A 140 -0.58 1.89 -14.13
N ASP A 141 0.09 2.70 -13.30
CA ASP A 141 -0.13 4.15 -13.21
C ASP A 141 0.67 4.89 -14.29
N ALA A 142 0.17 6.05 -14.71
CA ALA A 142 0.83 6.86 -15.74
C ALA A 142 2.20 7.41 -15.30
N ASP A 143 2.39 7.62 -14.00
CA ASP A 143 3.62 8.14 -13.40
C ASP A 143 4.57 7.04 -12.87
N ALA A 144 4.25 5.76 -13.08
CA ALA A 144 5.10 4.62 -12.73
C ALA A 144 5.83 4.10 -13.98
N MET A 145 7.16 4.15 -14.00
CA MET A 145 7.97 3.69 -15.11
C MET A 145 8.44 2.25 -14.85
N LEU A 146 7.99 1.30 -15.68
CA LEU A 146 8.35 -0.11 -15.57
C LEU A 146 9.81 -0.31 -15.97
N GLU A 147 10.57 -1.04 -15.17
CA GLU A 147 11.92 -1.43 -15.57
C GLU A 147 11.87 -2.52 -16.67
N ARG A 148 12.93 -2.63 -17.44
CA ARG A 148 12.98 -3.56 -18.60
C ARG A 148 12.69 -4.99 -18.18
N GLY A 149 11.79 -5.67 -18.91
CA GLY A 149 11.38 -7.05 -18.62
C GLY A 149 10.43 -7.22 -17.45
N CYS A 150 9.95 -6.13 -16.83
CA CYS A 150 9.02 -6.19 -15.71
C CYS A 150 7.74 -6.97 -16.08
N LEU A 151 7.10 -6.67 -17.20
CA LEU A 151 5.89 -7.37 -17.64
C LEU A 151 6.15 -8.85 -17.92
N GLN A 152 7.23 -9.17 -18.63
CA GLN A 152 7.60 -10.56 -18.89
C GLN A 152 7.81 -11.33 -17.59
N ARG A 153 8.49 -10.72 -16.62
CA ARG A 153 8.73 -11.32 -15.32
C ARG A 153 7.45 -11.61 -14.55
N LEU A 154 6.49 -10.68 -14.56
CA LEU A 154 5.18 -10.89 -13.93
C LEU A 154 4.39 -12.01 -14.61
N MET A 155 4.43 -12.08 -15.95
CA MET A 155 3.72 -13.13 -16.71
C MET A 155 4.22 -14.54 -16.36
N GLN A 156 5.51 -14.72 -16.10
CA GLN A 156 6.11 -16.02 -15.75
C GLN A 156 5.48 -16.66 -14.49
N TRP A 157 4.95 -15.87 -13.56
CA TRP A 157 4.29 -16.38 -12.37
C TRP A 157 3.00 -17.16 -12.67
N PHE A 158 2.33 -16.81 -13.74
CA PHE A 158 1.06 -17.43 -14.12
C PHE A 158 1.21 -18.82 -14.76
N ALA A 159 2.43 -19.32 -14.95
CA ALA A 159 2.68 -20.73 -15.19
C ALA A 159 2.26 -21.61 -13.99
N ASP A 160 2.16 -21.03 -12.78
CA ASP A 160 1.53 -21.69 -11.63
C ASP A 160 0.02 -21.39 -11.63
N PRO A 161 -0.85 -22.41 -11.80
CA PRO A 161 -2.31 -22.20 -11.82
C PRO A 161 -2.86 -21.71 -10.49
N MET A 162 -2.11 -21.83 -9.39
CA MET A 162 -2.50 -21.30 -8.08
C MET A 162 -2.28 -19.79 -7.95
N ILE A 163 -1.54 -19.16 -8.85
CA ILE A 163 -1.30 -17.72 -8.85
C ILE A 163 -2.43 -17.01 -9.59
N GLY A 164 -3.18 -16.20 -8.85
CA GLY A 164 -4.26 -15.38 -9.41
C GLY A 164 -3.88 -13.91 -9.57
N ALA A 165 -2.92 -13.39 -8.78
CA ALA A 165 -2.39 -12.03 -8.92
C ALA A 165 -0.91 -11.95 -8.53
N VAL A 166 -0.18 -11.06 -9.22
CA VAL A 166 1.23 -10.76 -8.93
C VAL A 166 1.43 -9.25 -8.99
N GLY A 167 2.18 -8.69 -8.04
CA GLY A 167 2.57 -7.27 -8.02
C GLY A 167 4.08 -7.10 -8.17
N ALA A 168 4.48 -6.08 -8.91
CA ALA A 168 5.85 -5.60 -8.94
C ALA A 168 6.19 -4.80 -7.68
N VAL A 169 7.49 -4.61 -7.43
CA VAL A 169 8.02 -3.88 -6.28
C VAL A 169 8.57 -2.53 -6.73
N PRO A 170 8.28 -1.43 -6.01
CA PRO A 170 8.76 -0.11 -6.41
C PRO A 170 10.25 0.07 -6.14
N ASN A 171 11.02 0.45 -7.14
CA ASN A 171 12.33 1.07 -7.00
C ASN A 171 12.12 2.57 -6.81
N ARG A 172 12.24 3.05 -5.57
CA ARG A 172 11.83 4.41 -5.21
C ARG A 172 12.95 5.41 -5.38
N VAL A 173 12.69 6.44 -6.17
CA VAL A 173 13.61 7.55 -6.40
C VAL A 173 13.21 8.74 -5.53
N GLY A 174 14.20 9.26 -4.79
CA GLY A 174 14.00 10.37 -3.86
C GLY A 174 13.39 9.96 -2.52
N GLY A 175 13.13 10.95 -1.67
CA GLY A 175 12.63 10.72 -0.32
C GLY A 175 13.72 10.83 0.75
N ARG A 176 13.31 10.91 2.02
CA ARG A 176 14.20 11.00 3.18
C ARG A 176 14.73 9.62 3.55
N LYS A 177 15.95 9.52 4.04
CA LYS A 177 16.60 8.24 4.44
C LYS A 177 15.79 7.41 5.44
N ASP A 178 15.17 8.05 6.43
CA ASP A 178 14.33 7.41 7.43
C ASP A 178 13.02 6.85 6.83
N GLU A 179 12.47 7.52 5.82
CA GLU A 179 11.30 7.03 5.09
C GLU A 179 11.63 5.85 4.19
N VAL A 180 12.80 5.86 3.55
CA VAL A 180 13.31 4.74 2.74
C VAL A 180 13.41 3.47 3.59
N LEU A 181 14.02 3.55 4.78
CA LEU A 181 14.11 2.41 5.72
C LEU A 181 12.74 1.89 6.16
N HIS A 182 11.82 2.79 6.45
CA HIS A 182 10.46 2.41 6.86
C HIS A 182 9.71 1.69 5.73
N ARG A 183 9.80 2.20 4.51
CA ARG A 183 9.19 1.59 3.32
C ARG A 183 9.79 0.23 3.01
N ALA A 184 11.12 0.10 3.10
CA ALA A 184 11.80 -1.20 2.94
C ALA A 184 11.33 -2.23 3.97
N ALA A 185 11.04 -1.82 5.22
CA ALA A 185 10.49 -2.72 6.24
C ALA A 185 9.07 -3.21 5.90
N TRP A 186 8.21 -2.37 5.32
CA TRP A 186 6.87 -2.76 4.85
C TRP A 186 6.93 -3.64 3.60
N GLU A 187 7.86 -3.37 2.70
CA GLU A 187 8.11 -4.18 1.51
C GLU A 187 8.58 -5.59 1.90
N ALA A 188 9.57 -5.69 2.80
CA ALA A 188 10.01 -6.97 3.35
C ALA A 188 8.87 -7.75 4.02
N MET A 189 7.90 -7.06 4.64
CA MET A 189 6.70 -7.68 5.19
C MET A 189 5.83 -8.29 4.10
N ARG A 190 5.51 -7.55 3.05
CA ARG A 190 4.70 -8.02 1.91
C ARG A 190 5.36 -9.21 1.20
N LEU A 191 6.68 -9.17 1.02
CA LEU A 191 7.44 -10.26 0.42
C LEU A 191 7.39 -11.52 1.30
N ALA A 192 7.63 -11.40 2.61
CA ALA A 192 7.54 -12.54 3.53
C ALA A 192 6.13 -13.15 3.58
N GLU A 193 5.07 -12.32 3.56
CA GLU A 193 3.68 -12.77 3.45
C GLU A 193 3.42 -13.52 2.13
N SER A 194 3.96 -12.99 1.02
CA SER A 194 3.86 -13.59 -0.31
C SER A 194 4.58 -14.94 -0.41
N MET A 195 5.71 -15.10 0.30
CA MET A 195 6.46 -16.35 0.32
C MET A 195 5.66 -17.50 0.92
N VAL A 196 4.95 -17.25 2.02
CA VAL A 196 4.22 -18.29 2.75
C VAL A 196 2.82 -18.55 2.22
N ASP A 197 2.14 -17.52 1.75
CA ASP A 197 0.77 -17.62 1.17
C ASP A 197 0.53 -16.45 0.21
N SER A 198 -0.01 -15.36 0.70
CA SER A 198 -0.39 -14.18 -0.06
C SER A 198 -0.27 -12.93 0.80
N THR A 199 0.07 -11.80 0.18
CA THR A 199 -0.08 -10.51 0.82
C THR A 199 -1.43 -9.87 0.45
N PRO A 200 -2.14 -9.21 1.39
CA PRO A 200 -3.33 -8.44 1.05
C PRO A 200 -3.00 -7.13 0.32
N PHE A 201 -1.73 -6.76 0.20
CA PHE A 201 -1.29 -5.46 -0.31
C PHE A 201 -0.28 -5.60 -1.43
N LEU A 202 -0.73 -5.53 -2.68
CA LEU A 202 0.12 -5.34 -3.84
C LEU A 202 0.29 -3.83 -4.12
N GLU A 203 1.16 -3.47 -5.05
CA GLU A 203 1.34 -2.07 -5.47
C GLU A 203 0.53 -1.81 -6.74
N GLY A 204 -0.42 -0.88 -6.67
CA GLY A 204 -1.32 -0.56 -7.77
C GLY A 204 -0.67 0.14 -8.95
N SER A 205 0.59 0.54 -8.80
CA SER A 205 1.38 1.15 -9.87
C SER A 205 1.91 0.14 -10.88
N CYS A 206 2.00 -1.16 -10.50
CA CYS A 206 2.21 -2.26 -11.43
C CYS A 206 1.79 -3.59 -10.78
N MET A 207 0.64 -4.13 -11.19
CA MET A 207 0.17 -5.44 -10.78
C MET A 207 -0.59 -6.13 -11.90
N MET A 208 -0.51 -7.46 -11.94
CA MET A 208 -1.12 -8.30 -12.95
C MET A 208 -2.01 -9.37 -12.29
N TRP A 209 -3.13 -9.72 -12.92
CA TRP A 209 -4.02 -10.76 -12.42
C TRP A 209 -4.77 -11.49 -13.53
N ARG A 210 -5.30 -12.69 -13.22
CA ARG A 210 -6.27 -13.40 -14.06
C ARG A 210 -7.65 -12.84 -13.80
N PRO A 211 -8.39 -12.35 -14.82
CA PRO A 211 -9.77 -11.88 -14.65
C PRO A 211 -10.69 -12.89 -13.96
N SER A 212 -10.57 -14.18 -14.31
CA SER A 212 -11.34 -15.27 -13.72
C SER A 212 -11.13 -15.49 -12.23
N CYS A 213 -10.04 -14.97 -11.67
CA CYS A 213 -9.71 -15.08 -10.24
C CYS A 213 -10.26 -13.91 -9.40
N LEU A 214 -10.85 -12.88 -10.03
CA LEU A 214 -11.32 -11.66 -9.39
C LEU A 214 -12.86 -11.60 -9.39
N ALA A 215 -13.44 -11.39 -8.22
CA ALA A 215 -14.85 -11.01 -8.12
C ALA A 215 -14.97 -9.49 -8.19
N ILE A 216 -15.49 -8.95 -9.29
CA ILE A 216 -15.60 -7.50 -9.53
C ILE A 216 -16.47 -6.83 -8.45
N ASP A 217 -17.50 -7.51 -7.95
CA ASP A 217 -18.39 -7.00 -6.89
C ASP A 217 -17.68 -6.79 -5.53
N ASP A 218 -16.49 -7.35 -5.36
CA ASP A 218 -15.65 -7.08 -4.18
C ASP A 218 -15.00 -5.69 -4.24
N LEU A 219 -14.94 -5.06 -5.42
CA LEU A 219 -14.34 -3.76 -5.62
C LEU A 219 -15.31 -2.62 -5.28
N HIS A 220 -14.97 -1.85 -4.28
CA HIS A 220 -15.78 -0.74 -3.80
C HIS A 220 -15.30 0.58 -4.41
N THR A 221 -16.05 1.14 -5.35
CA THR A 221 -15.69 2.35 -6.11
C THR A 221 -15.61 3.62 -5.27
N GLY A 222 -16.34 3.70 -4.16
CA GLY A 222 -16.27 4.80 -3.18
C GLY A 222 -15.06 4.74 -2.23
N ALA A 223 -14.13 3.81 -2.45
CA ALA A 223 -12.89 3.67 -1.69
C ALA A 223 -11.69 3.61 -2.63
N ASN A 224 -10.55 4.07 -2.17
CA ASN A 224 -9.24 3.86 -2.79
C ASN A 224 -8.64 2.50 -2.35
N ALA A 225 -7.36 2.25 -2.68
CA ALA A 225 -6.66 0.98 -2.49
C ALA A 225 -7.25 -0.15 -3.36
N ASP A 226 -7.46 0.15 -4.63
CA ASP A 226 -7.87 -0.79 -5.68
C ASP A 226 -6.96 -2.02 -5.74
N ASP A 227 -5.66 -1.83 -5.63
CA ASP A 227 -4.62 -2.85 -5.52
C ASP A 227 -4.86 -3.85 -4.38
N ALA A 228 -5.08 -3.35 -3.19
CA ALA A 228 -5.35 -4.18 -2.02
C ALA A 228 -6.74 -4.84 -2.10
N GLN A 229 -7.72 -4.18 -2.73
CA GLN A 229 -9.03 -4.76 -2.99
C GLN A 229 -8.92 -5.95 -3.94
N ILE A 230 -8.18 -5.81 -5.06
CA ILE A 230 -7.94 -6.88 -6.04
C ILE A 230 -7.18 -8.04 -5.37
N ALA A 231 -6.03 -7.77 -4.72
CA ALA A 231 -5.22 -8.80 -4.07
C ALA A 231 -6.02 -9.61 -3.04
N THR A 232 -6.80 -8.91 -2.19
CA THR A 232 -7.63 -9.55 -1.16
C THR A 232 -8.78 -10.36 -1.77
N SER A 233 -9.44 -9.84 -2.82
CA SER A 233 -10.53 -10.55 -3.51
C SER A 233 -10.00 -11.84 -4.15
N VAL A 234 -8.94 -11.75 -4.95
CA VAL A 234 -8.29 -12.90 -5.58
C VAL A 234 -7.97 -13.98 -4.55
N ARG A 235 -7.38 -13.60 -3.40
CA ARG A 235 -7.07 -14.57 -2.35
C ARG A 235 -8.31 -15.17 -1.69
N CYS A 236 -9.36 -14.39 -1.50
CA CYS A 236 -10.63 -14.87 -0.97
C CYS A 236 -11.38 -15.81 -1.91
N GLN A 237 -11.08 -15.77 -3.21
CA GLN A 237 -11.59 -16.73 -4.20
C GLN A 237 -10.77 -18.04 -4.26
N GLY A 238 -9.65 -18.13 -3.52
CA GLY A 238 -8.86 -19.35 -3.39
C GLY A 238 -7.50 -19.33 -4.09
N TRP A 239 -7.20 -18.29 -4.88
CA TRP A 239 -5.90 -18.14 -5.55
C TRP A 239 -4.92 -17.31 -4.73
N ARG A 240 -3.64 -17.41 -5.06
CA ARG A 240 -2.59 -16.63 -4.38
C ARG A 240 -2.41 -15.28 -5.03
N ALA A 241 -2.15 -14.28 -4.18
CA ALA A 241 -1.74 -12.92 -4.57
C ALA A 241 -0.34 -12.66 -3.97
N VAL A 242 0.68 -12.55 -4.83
CA VAL A 242 2.09 -12.50 -4.42
C VAL A 242 2.81 -11.28 -5.00
N ALA A 243 3.87 -10.82 -4.33
CA ALA A 243 4.76 -9.79 -4.85
C ALA A 243 6.07 -10.43 -5.35
N ASP A 244 6.56 -9.99 -6.51
CA ASP A 244 7.87 -10.44 -7.04
C ASP A 244 8.93 -9.36 -6.80
N PRO A 245 9.99 -9.65 -6.01
CA PRO A 245 11.05 -8.69 -5.74
C PRO A 245 11.94 -8.34 -6.95
N LEU A 246 11.86 -9.13 -8.03
CA LEU A 246 12.66 -8.93 -9.25
C LEU A 246 11.86 -8.28 -10.39
N ALA A 247 10.54 -8.16 -10.27
CA ALA A 247 9.73 -7.32 -11.15
C ALA A 247 9.64 -5.93 -10.52
N THR A 248 10.26 -4.94 -11.15
CA THR A 248 10.43 -3.61 -10.54
C THR A 248 9.93 -2.49 -11.45
N PHE A 249 9.53 -1.39 -10.82
CA PHE A 249 9.16 -0.14 -11.48
C PHE A 249 9.69 1.05 -10.68
N ILE A 250 9.98 2.15 -11.36
CA ILE A 250 10.41 3.39 -10.73
C ILE A 250 9.19 4.15 -10.21
N ASP A 251 9.20 4.47 -8.91
CA ASP A 251 8.17 5.27 -8.21
C ASP A 251 8.82 6.52 -7.61
N VAL A 252 8.39 7.69 -8.05
CA VAL A 252 8.90 8.98 -7.56
C VAL A 252 8.05 9.46 -6.39
N ALA A 253 8.69 9.66 -5.24
CA ALA A 253 7.99 10.16 -4.06
C ALA A 253 7.72 11.67 -4.17
N PRO A 254 6.57 12.21 -3.66
CA PRO A 254 6.35 13.64 -3.55
C PRO A 254 7.50 14.34 -2.80
N SER A 255 7.93 15.50 -3.27
CA SER A 255 9.06 16.24 -2.70
C SER A 255 8.69 16.92 -1.38
N THR A 256 7.42 17.32 -1.22
CA THR A 256 6.95 18.07 -0.06
C THR A 256 6.48 17.16 1.06
N VAL A 257 6.76 17.53 2.31
CA VAL A 257 6.29 16.82 3.51
C VAL A 257 4.76 16.77 3.56
N GLU A 258 4.10 17.82 3.13
CA GLU A 258 2.63 17.90 3.11
C GLU A 258 2.05 16.95 2.06
N GLY A 259 2.61 16.90 0.85
CA GLY A 259 2.21 15.96 -0.21
C GLY A 259 2.36 14.50 0.24
N GLN A 260 3.51 14.15 0.85
CA GLN A 260 3.74 12.82 1.42
C GLN A 260 2.72 12.48 2.51
N ARG A 261 2.38 13.44 3.37
CA ARG A 261 1.41 13.23 4.45
C ARG A 261 -0.01 13.02 3.93
N ARG A 262 -0.45 13.81 2.94
CA ARG A 262 -1.76 13.63 2.27
C ARG A 262 -1.83 12.25 1.59
N GLN A 263 -0.79 11.85 0.88
CA GLN A 263 -0.71 10.53 0.24
C GLN A 263 -0.81 9.41 1.28
N LYS A 264 -0.06 9.50 2.41
CA LYS A 264 -0.12 8.52 3.51
C LYS A 264 -1.52 8.44 4.13
N LEU A 265 -2.16 9.58 4.38
CA LEU A 265 -3.50 9.63 4.97
C LEU A 265 -4.54 9.00 4.05
N ARG A 266 -4.48 9.29 2.76
CA ARG A 266 -5.36 8.71 1.74
C ARG A 266 -5.18 7.18 1.66
N ARG A 267 -3.94 6.69 1.57
CA ARG A 267 -3.64 5.25 1.57
C ARG A 267 -4.11 4.56 2.85
N ALA A 268 -3.87 5.17 4.02
CA ALA A 268 -4.32 4.66 5.30
C ALA A 268 -5.84 4.46 5.34
N GLN A 269 -6.62 5.44 4.87
CA GLN A 269 -8.08 5.36 4.83
C GLN A 269 -8.57 4.22 3.95
N GLY A 270 -7.99 4.04 2.75
CA GLY A 270 -8.34 2.96 1.85
C GLY A 270 -8.10 1.59 2.47
N LEU A 271 -6.91 1.38 3.04
CA LEU A 271 -6.55 0.13 3.69
C LEU A 271 -7.43 -0.17 4.91
N GLN A 272 -7.71 0.82 5.75
CA GLN A 272 -8.58 0.64 6.92
C GLN A 272 -10.00 0.25 6.54
N ARG A 273 -10.55 0.88 5.49
CA ARG A 273 -11.88 0.54 4.95
C ARG A 273 -11.91 -0.88 4.39
N LEU A 274 -10.92 -1.26 3.60
CA LEU A 274 -10.78 -2.62 3.07
C LEU A 274 -10.70 -3.65 4.19
N LEU A 275 -9.73 -3.47 5.10
CA LEU A 275 -9.48 -4.41 6.20
C LEU A 275 -10.69 -4.61 7.10
N THR A 276 -11.46 -3.53 7.35
CA THR A 276 -12.68 -3.60 8.14
C THR A 276 -13.80 -4.32 7.37
N ARG A 277 -14.02 -3.95 6.09
CA ARG A 277 -15.07 -4.53 5.25
C ARG A 277 -14.86 -6.02 4.99
N MET A 278 -13.63 -6.41 4.62
CA MET A 278 -13.30 -7.78 4.27
C MET A 278 -13.00 -8.67 5.49
N ARG A 279 -13.00 -8.14 6.71
CA ARG A 279 -12.59 -8.84 7.93
C ARG A 279 -13.28 -10.19 8.11
N LYS A 280 -14.60 -10.26 7.95
CA LYS A 280 -15.36 -11.49 8.16
C LYS A 280 -14.95 -12.59 7.16
N ARG A 281 -14.69 -12.23 5.92
CA ARG A 281 -14.35 -13.15 4.83
C ARG A 281 -12.87 -13.52 4.82
N ALA A 282 -11.98 -12.53 4.88
CA ALA A 282 -10.54 -12.69 4.73
C ALA A 282 -9.83 -13.15 6.02
N ALA A 283 -10.35 -12.79 7.21
CA ALA A 283 -9.73 -13.14 8.50
C ALA A 283 -10.21 -14.47 9.07
N GLY A 284 -11.09 -15.19 8.39
CA GLY A 284 -11.66 -16.47 8.87
C GLY A 284 -10.61 -17.57 8.99
N ARG A 285 -10.88 -18.57 9.86
CA ARG A 285 -9.99 -19.73 10.04
C ARG A 285 -9.80 -20.55 8.75
N ARG A 286 -10.81 -20.58 7.88
CA ARG A 286 -10.77 -21.26 6.57
C ARG A 286 -9.71 -20.68 5.62
N GLN A 287 -9.27 -19.46 5.86
CA GLN A 287 -8.23 -18.78 5.06
C GLN A 287 -6.79 -19.16 5.51
N GLY A 288 -6.63 -20.08 6.46
CA GLY A 288 -5.33 -20.61 6.84
C GLY A 288 -4.33 -19.56 7.29
N VAL A 289 -3.14 -19.58 6.69
CA VAL A 289 -2.05 -18.62 6.99
C VAL A 289 -2.45 -17.19 6.57
N PHE A 290 -3.08 -17.04 5.41
CA PHE A 290 -3.58 -15.72 4.97
C PHE A 290 -4.55 -15.10 5.97
N GLY A 291 -5.45 -15.89 6.55
CA GLY A 291 -6.36 -15.40 7.59
C GLY A 291 -5.62 -14.85 8.81
N ARG A 292 -4.47 -15.43 9.18
CA ARG A 292 -3.59 -14.92 10.24
C ARG A 292 -2.93 -13.61 9.82
N ILE A 293 -2.38 -13.55 8.60
CA ILE A 293 -1.79 -12.35 8.00
C ILE A 293 -2.82 -11.22 7.99
N PHE A 294 -4.01 -11.47 7.46
CA PHE A 294 -5.06 -10.46 7.37
C PHE A 294 -5.51 -9.93 8.74
N ARG A 295 -5.66 -10.80 9.76
CA ARG A 295 -5.95 -10.36 11.14
C ARG A 295 -4.86 -9.46 11.69
N ARG A 296 -3.58 -9.76 11.42
CA ARG A 296 -2.45 -8.92 11.86
C ARG A 296 -2.42 -7.58 11.14
N GLN A 297 -2.66 -7.58 9.83
CA GLN A 297 -2.76 -6.34 9.06
C GLN A 297 -3.96 -5.47 9.54
N HIS A 298 -5.12 -6.09 9.81
CA HIS A 298 -6.23 -5.39 10.44
C HIS A 298 -5.84 -4.81 11.81
N HIS A 299 -5.12 -5.59 12.62
CA HIS A 299 -4.64 -5.11 13.91
C HIS A 299 -3.72 -3.89 13.76
N PHE A 300 -2.72 -3.94 12.88
CA PHE A 300 -1.76 -2.86 12.68
C PHE A 300 -2.41 -1.57 12.19
N HIS A 301 -3.40 -1.67 11.30
CA HIS A 301 -4.00 -0.50 10.67
C HIS A 301 -5.21 0.06 11.43
N VAL A 302 -5.91 -0.75 12.22
CA VAL A 302 -7.16 -0.35 12.88
C VAL A 302 -7.05 -0.40 14.40
N ILE A 303 -6.59 -1.52 14.97
CA ILE A 303 -6.59 -1.71 16.44
C ILE A 303 -5.41 -0.99 17.10
N ALA A 304 -4.20 -1.15 16.56
CA ALA A 304 -2.99 -0.56 17.15
C ALA A 304 -3.07 0.98 17.27
N PRO A 305 -3.50 1.75 16.23
CA PRO A 305 -3.65 3.20 16.38
C PRO A 305 -4.69 3.60 17.44
N LEU A 306 -5.77 2.84 17.62
CA LEU A 306 -6.74 3.07 18.70
C LEU A 306 -6.11 2.78 20.07
N ALA A 307 -5.37 1.67 20.20
CA ALA A 307 -4.67 1.32 21.42
C ALA A 307 -3.61 2.38 21.80
N ILE A 308 -2.84 2.88 20.84
CA ILE A 308 -1.89 3.99 21.06
C ILE A 308 -2.62 5.27 21.49
N THR A 309 -3.78 5.55 20.90
CA THR A 309 -4.59 6.72 21.33
C THR A 309 -5.05 6.58 22.80
N VAL A 310 -5.49 5.39 23.20
CA VAL A 310 -5.87 5.08 24.59
C VAL A 310 -4.65 5.20 25.51
N ALA A 311 -3.50 4.65 25.12
CA ALA A 311 -2.26 4.76 25.89
C ALA A 311 -1.86 6.24 26.09
N THR A 312 -1.89 7.04 25.02
CA THR A 312 -1.57 8.48 25.09
C THR A 312 -2.55 9.24 26.00
N ALA A 313 -3.84 8.95 25.91
CA ALA A 313 -4.83 9.57 26.79
C ALA A 313 -4.59 9.18 28.28
N SER A 314 -4.27 7.91 28.53
CA SER A 314 -3.96 7.43 29.89
C SER A 314 -2.68 8.04 30.44
N ALA A 315 -1.66 8.21 29.60
CA ALA A 315 -0.41 8.91 29.94
C ALA A 315 -0.68 10.36 30.33
N LEU A 316 -1.46 11.09 29.53
CA LEU A 316 -1.84 12.48 29.83
C LEU A 316 -2.61 12.61 31.15
N LEU A 317 -3.56 11.69 31.42
CA LEU A 317 -4.27 11.64 32.71
C LEU A 317 -3.31 11.40 33.88
N ARG A 318 -2.38 10.46 33.71
CA ARG A 318 -1.36 10.13 34.71
C ARG A 318 -0.47 11.34 35.01
N TRP A 319 0.00 12.03 34.00
CA TRP A 319 0.78 13.27 34.16
C TRP A 319 -0.03 14.40 34.75
N GLY A 320 -1.31 14.53 34.42
CA GLY A 320 -2.23 15.47 35.01
C GLY A 320 -2.37 15.26 36.53
N PHE A 321 -2.51 14.00 37.00
CA PHE A 321 -2.54 13.68 38.42
C PHE A 321 -1.23 14.04 39.13
N ILE A 322 -0.08 13.84 38.50
CA ILE A 322 1.21 14.23 39.08
C ILE A 322 1.33 15.75 39.20
N GLY A 323 0.90 16.47 38.16
CA GLY A 323 0.89 17.94 38.20
C GLY A 323 0.02 18.51 39.33
N LEU A 324 -1.09 17.85 39.64
CA LEU A 324 -2.04 18.29 40.71
C LEU A 324 -1.60 17.88 42.11
N TYR A 325 -1.07 16.67 42.28
CA TYR A 325 -0.82 16.06 43.60
C TYR A 325 0.66 15.86 43.93
N GLY A 326 1.57 16.23 43.02
CA GLY A 326 3.00 16.06 43.16
C GLY A 326 3.49 14.64 42.81
N TRP A 327 4.81 14.51 42.76
CA TRP A 327 5.49 13.23 42.49
C TRP A 327 5.35 12.33 43.76
N PRO A 328 5.06 11.03 43.61
CA PRO A 328 4.98 10.12 44.75
C PRO A 328 6.33 10.04 45.52
N ALA A 329 6.35 10.40 46.77
CA ALA A 329 7.56 10.51 47.59
C ALA A 329 8.16 9.16 48.01
N THR A 330 7.49 8.03 47.82
CA THR A 330 7.93 6.71 48.27
C THR A 330 8.27 5.77 47.15
N PHE A 331 9.38 5.07 47.25
CA PHE A 331 9.81 4.01 46.29
C PHE A 331 8.93 2.75 46.51
N THR A 332 7.84 2.66 45.79
CA THR A 332 7.03 1.45 45.69
C THR A 332 7.15 0.87 44.28
N LEU A 333 6.78 -0.40 44.12
CA LEU A 333 6.71 -1.04 42.77
C LEU A 333 5.90 -0.18 41.78
N ALA A 334 4.78 0.40 42.25
CA ALA A 334 3.93 1.27 41.45
C ALA A 334 4.67 2.53 40.99
N ASN A 335 5.49 3.13 41.84
CA ASN A 335 6.28 4.35 41.51
C ASN A 335 7.44 4.03 40.57
N SER A 336 8.06 2.85 40.70
CA SER A 336 9.10 2.38 39.78
C SER A 336 8.56 2.09 38.37
N LEU A 337 7.38 1.47 38.27
CA LEU A 337 6.68 1.29 36.98
C LEU A 337 6.33 2.65 36.35
N HIS A 338 5.88 3.57 37.18
CA HIS A 338 5.54 4.91 36.73
C HIS A 338 6.75 5.68 36.18
N LEU A 339 7.89 5.61 36.84
CA LEU A 339 9.14 6.19 36.34
C LEU A 339 9.55 5.53 35.00
N GLY A 340 9.44 4.19 34.93
CA GLY A 340 9.75 3.46 33.69
C GLY A 340 8.88 3.88 32.51
N PHE A 341 7.56 4.03 32.71
CA PHE A 341 6.67 4.55 31.67
C PHE A 341 7.03 5.99 31.27
N SER A 342 7.30 6.85 32.25
CA SER A 342 7.67 8.25 31.97
C SER A 342 8.96 8.39 31.14
N VAL A 343 9.96 7.56 31.42
CA VAL A 343 11.18 7.51 30.62
C VAL A 343 10.90 7.00 29.21
N ALA A 344 10.11 5.91 29.07
CA ALA A 344 9.76 5.36 27.77
C ALA A 344 8.96 6.37 26.92
N GLU A 345 8.01 7.08 27.51
CA GLU A 345 7.26 8.15 26.85
C GLU A 345 8.17 9.30 26.38
N ALA A 346 9.07 9.76 27.25
CA ALA A 346 10.03 10.81 26.89
C ALA A 346 10.88 10.39 25.68
N VAL A 347 11.38 9.15 25.68
CA VAL A 347 12.11 8.59 24.55
C VAL A 347 11.24 8.53 23.30
N CYS A 348 10.01 8.04 23.40
CA CYS A 348 9.07 7.99 22.27
C CYS A 348 8.76 9.39 21.71
N LEU A 349 8.53 10.39 22.57
CA LEU A 349 8.28 11.78 22.17
C LEU A 349 9.50 12.38 21.44
N VAL A 350 10.71 12.14 21.95
CA VAL A 350 11.95 12.61 21.32
C VAL A 350 12.14 11.95 19.96
N LEU A 351 11.93 10.64 19.84
CA LEU A 351 12.05 9.91 18.58
C LEU A 351 10.99 10.37 17.56
N TRP A 352 9.75 10.54 18.00
CA TRP A 352 8.66 11.06 17.16
C TRP A 352 8.99 12.47 16.66
N TRP A 353 9.42 13.39 17.55
CA TRP A 353 9.77 14.76 17.20
C TRP A 353 10.97 14.84 16.25
N ARG A 354 12.03 14.07 16.51
CA ARG A 354 13.21 14.00 15.63
C ARG A 354 12.85 13.52 14.23
N ASN A 355 12.04 12.47 14.13
CA ASN A 355 11.59 11.96 12.82
C ASN A 355 10.68 12.96 12.11
N ARG A 356 9.77 13.59 12.82
CA ARG A 356 8.88 14.62 12.27
C ARG A 356 9.65 15.84 11.75
N SER A 357 10.73 16.24 12.42
CA SER A 357 11.59 17.35 12.01
C SER A 357 12.67 16.98 10.99
N GLY A 358 12.73 15.74 10.52
CA GLY A 358 13.70 15.29 9.54
C GLY A 358 15.11 15.04 10.06
N ARG A 359 15.29 15.02 11.38
CA ARG A 359 16.62 14.93 12.05
C ARG A 359 16.96 13.50 12.51
N SER A 360 16.21 12.50 12.08
CA SER A 360 16.38 11.13 12.56
C SER A 360 17.24 10.32 11.59
N ASN A 361 18.25 9.64 12.14
CA ASN A 361 19.13 8.71 11.45
C ASN A 361 19.32 7.44 12.29
N GLY A 362 19.59 6.30 11.64
CA GLY A 362 19.92 5.03 12.30
C GLY A 362 18.68 4.19 12.68
N PRO A 363 18.89 3.03 13.34
CA PRO A 363 17.84 2.04 13.58
C PRO A 363 16.69 2.55 14.49
N LEU A 364 16.96 3.47 15.41
CA LEU A 364 15.93 4.10 16.26
C LEU A 364 14.95 4.96 15.45
N SER A 365 15.31 5.36 14.22
CA SER A 365 14.39 6.06 13.32
C SER A 365 13.16 5.21 12.96
N LEU A 366 13.27 3.87 12.94
CA LEU A 366 12.14 2.96 12.69
C LEU A 366 11.05 3.09 13.76
N VAL A 367 11.42 3.27 15.03
CA VAL A 367 10.45 3.49 16.12
C VAL A 367 9.73 4.82 15.91
N GLY A 368 10.46 5.88 15.61
CA GLY A 368 9.87 7.19 15.36
C GLY A 368 8.96 7.20 14.12
N GLN A 369 9.34 6.50 13.05
CA GLN A 369 8.48 6.33 11.85
C GLN A 369 7.24 5.48 12.15
N TRP A 370 7.37 4.46 13.00
CA TRP A 370 6.22 3.69 13.46
C TRP A 370 5.23 4.56 14.23
N LEU A 371 5.71 5.42 15.14
CA LEU A 371 4.87 6.37 15.88
C LEU A 371 4.17 7.39 14.95
N ILE A 372 4.87 7.92 13.93
CA ILE A 372 4.27 8.77 12.90
C ILE A 372 3.19 8.00 12.11
N SER A 373 3.44 6.73 11.81
CA SER A 373 2.45 5.88 11.12
C SER A 373 1.20 5.68 11.98
N MET A 374 1.36 5.45 13.29
CA MET A 374 0.21 5.36 14.22
C MET A 374 -0.57 6.68 14.29
N GLU A 375 0.10 7.84 14.30
CA GLU A 375 -0.54 9.15 14.22
C GLU A 375 -1.36 9.30 12.92
N VAL A 376 -0.80 8.96 11.77
CA VAL A 376 -1.49 9.02 10.47
C VAL A 376 -2.70 8.09 10.44
N LEU A 377 -2.54 6.86 10.93
CA LEU A 377 -3.61 5.86 10.98
C LEU A 377 -4.74 6.32 11.94
N ALA A 378 -4.42 6.86 13.12
CA ALA A 378 -5.42 7.40 14.05
C ALA A 378 -6.18 8.58 13.44
N ARG A 379 -5.49 9.52 12.78
CA ARG A 379 -6.11 10.64 12.06
C ARG A 379 -7.02 10.15 10.94
N SER A 380 -6.63 9.11 10.22
CA SER A 380 -7.43 8.50 9.16
C SER A 380 -8.73 7.91 9.70
N LEU A 381 -8.70 7.25 10.87
CA LEU A 381 -9.91 6.75 11.54
C LEU A 381 -10.86 7.91 11.93
N ILE A 382 -10.31 9.00 12.49
CA ILE A 382 -11.09 10.20 12.83
C ILE A 382 -11.71 10.83 11.57
N THR A 383 -10.94 10.96 10.48
CA THR A 383 -11.42 11.50 9.20
C THR A 383 -12.56 10.66 8.64
N THR A 384 -12.43 9.33 8.73
CA THR A 384 -13.47 8.38 8.32
C THR A 384 -14.71 8.47 9.19
N ALA A 385 -14.55 8.56 10.52
CA ALA A 385 -15.67 8.70 11.45
C ALA A 385 -16.46 10.00 11.25
N ARG A 386 -15.79 11.05 10.74
CA ARG A 386 -16.42 12.33 10.36
C ARG A 386 -17.09 12.29 8.97
N GLY A 387 -17.13 11.16 8.30
CA GLY A 387 -17.75 10.99 7.00
C GLY A 387 -16.93 11.52 5.80
N HIS A 388 -15.70 12.00 6.02
CA HIS A 388 -14.85 12.49 4.93
C HIS A 388 -14.19 11.34 4.18
N SER A 389 -14.36 11.30 2.84
CA SER A 389 -13.72 10.32 1.96
C SER A 389 -12.62 10.95 1.13
N LEU A 390 -11.45 10.31 1.12
CA LEU A 390 -10.27 10.71 0.36
C LEU A 390 -10.05 9.79 -0.86
N HIS A 391 -11.13 9.25 -1.46
CA HIS A 391 -11.04 8.28 -2.54
C HIS A 391 -10.59 8.88 -3.88
N GLN A 392 -10.81 10.17 -4.10
CA GLN A 392 -10.31 10.87 -5.27
C GLN A 392 -8.84 11.24 -5.05
N TRP A 393 -7.96 10.84 -5.98
CA TRP A 393 -6.56 11.21 -5.87
C TRP A 393 -6.31 12.63 -6.39
N GLU A 394 -5.45 13.35 -5.71
CA GLU A 394 -4.89 14.62 -6.17
C GLU A 394 -3.56 14.36 -6.87
N GLN A 395 -3.31 15.07 -7.95
CA GLN A 395 -2.03 15.00 -8.63
C GLN A 395 -0.95 15.72 -7.82
N HIS A 396 0.23 15.14 -7.82
CA HIS A 396 1.45 15.79 -7.35
C HIS A 396 2.25 16.24 -8.58
N THR A 397 2.15 17.52 -8.92
CA THR A 397 2.80 18.11 -10.10
C THR A 397 4.31 17.93 -10.08
N ASP A 398 4.92 18.08 -8.90
CA ASP A 398 6.35 17.84 -8.65
C ASP A 398 6.80 16.40 -8.94
N VAL A 399 5.93 15.42 -8.74
CA VAL A 399 6.21 14.01 -9.10
C VAL A 399 6.29 13.88 -10.61
N ARG A 400 5.31 14.42 -11.36
CA ARG A 400 5.26 14.35 -12.82
C ARG A 400 6.47 15.03 -13.48
N GLU A 401 6.87 16.19 -12.99
CA GLU A 401 8.06 16.89 -13.48
C GLU A 401 9.33 16.04 -13.31
N ARG A 402 9.50 15.43 -12.15
CA ARG A 402 10.65 14.58 -11.88
C ARG A 402 10.61 13.25 -12.64
N VAL A 403 9.43 12.70 -12.94
CA VAL A 403 9.28 11.53 -13.80
C VAL A 403 9.75 11.85 -15.22
N VAL A 404 9.45 13.04 -15.74
CA VAL A 404 9.93 13.46 -17.08
C VAL A 404 11.46 13.52 -17.12
N GLU A 405 12.11 13.96 -16.05
CA GLU A 405 13.57 14.09 -15.95
C GLU A 405 14.31 12.73 -15.78
N LEU A 406 13.59 11.63 -15.48
CA LEU A 406 14.23 10.33 -15.37
C LEU A 406 14.78 9.87 -16.73
N GLU A 407 16.03 9.47 -16.77
CA GLU A 407 16.61 8.66 -17.86
C GLU A 407 16.22 7.19 -17.55
N VAL A 408 15.24 6.65 -18.28
CA VAL A 408 14.73 5.28 -18.10
C VAL A 408 15.18 4.44 -19.27
#